data_c6c52add48c106ade1f2162d13c97f5f
#
_entry.id   c6c52add48c106ade1f2162d13c97f5f
#
_cell.length_a   1.000
_cell.length_b   1.000
_cell.length_c   1.000
_cell.angle_alpha   90.00
_cell.angle_beta   90.00
_cell.angle_gamma   90.00
#
_symmetry.space_group_name_H-M   'P 1'
#
loop_
_entity.id
_entity.type
_entity.pdbx_description
1 polymer ?
#
loop_
_entity_poly.entity_id
_entity_poly.type
_entity_poly.pdbx_seq_one_letter_code
_entity_poly.pdbx_strand_id
1 'polypeptide(L)'
;LSGGEQQRIGILRAIAAKPQVLLMDEPFSALDPLVRTVLQDQIAMIHQKFGTTIVFVTHDMQEAAKLACRIGVMHNGKLVQIGTPEAIKKQPANDYVQSLFSTADAPDAQRIINQFLRLDKQGQEAVKRAVL
;
A
#
# COMPACT_ATOMS: atom_id res chain seq x y z
N LEU A 1 1.54 5.62 23.95
CA LEU A 1 1.36 4.76 22.77
C LEU A 1 2.17 5.32 21.60
N SER A 2 2.90 4.45 20.89
CA SER A 2 3.57 4.81 19.63
C SER A 2 2.54 5.12 18.54
N GLY A 3 2.95 5.81 17.45
CA GLY A 3 2.09 6.07 16.31
C GLY A 3 1.53 4.78 15.70
N GLY A 4 2.34 3.74 15.61
CA GLY A 4 1.92 2.43 15.11
C GLY A 4 0.90 1.74 16.02
N GLU A 5 1.07 1.82 17.34
CA GLU A 5 0.10 1.29 18.30
C GLU A 5 -1.25 2.02 18.22
N GLN A 6 -1.21 3.34 18.11
CA GLN A 6 -2.42 4.15 17.92
C GLN A 6 -3.15 3.78 16.64
N GLN A 7 -2.41 3.61 15.54
CA GLN A 7 -2.96 3.20 14.25
C GLN A 7 -3.60 1.82 14.33
N ARG A 8 -2.92 0.84 14.92
CA ARG A 8 -3.46 -0.51 15.15
C ARG A 8 -4.75 -0.49 15.97
N ILE A 9 -4.77 0.25 17.07
CA ILE A 9 -5.97 0.39 17.90
C ILE A 9 -7.11 1.05 17.11
N GLY A 10 -6.82 2.08 16.32
CA GLY A 10 -7.82 2.74 15.47
C GLY A 10 -8.48 1.77 14.49
N ILE A 11 -7.69 0.93 13.82
CA ILE A 11 -8.18 -0.08 12.88
C ILE A 11 -9.04 -1.12 13.63
N LEU A 12 -8.56 -1.65 14.75
CA LEU A 12 -9.31 -2.65 15.53
C LEU A 12 -10.65 -2.11 16.06
N ARG A 13 -10.69 -0.84 16.49
CA ARG A 13 -11.94 -0.18 16.91
C ARG A 13 -12.92 -0.02 15.75
N ALA A 14 -12.44 0.41 14.59
CA ALA A 14 -13.26 0.55 13.40
C ALA A 14 -13.89 -0.79 12.96
N ILE A 15 -13.11 -1.87 13.04
CA ILE A 15 -13.56 -3.23 12.73
C ILE A 15 -14.55 -3.75 13.76
N ALA A 16 -14.34 -3.48 15.06
CA ALA A 16 -15.20 -3.94 16.14
C ALA A 16 -16.63 -3.40 16.03
N ALA A 17 -16.80 -2.24 15.41
CA ALA A 17 -18.12 -1.66 15.14
C ALA A 17 -18.92 -2.42 14.06
N LYS A 18 -18.33 -3.41 13.38
CA LYS A 18 -18.94 -4.21 12.29
C LYS A 18 -19.62 -3.34 11.22
N PRO A 19 -18.94 -2.37 10.64
CA PRO A 19 -19.54 -1.48 9.66
C PRO A 19 -19.81 -2.21 8.35
N GLN A 20 -20.80 -1.73 7.58
CA GLN A 20 -20.99 -2.20 6.20
C GLN A 20 -19.90 -1.71 5.25
N VAL A 21 -19.40 -0.49 5.49
CA VAL A 21 -18.30 0.11 4.73
C VAL A 21 -17.24 0.62 5.70
N LEU A 22 -16.00 0.26 5.45
CA LEU A 22 -14.83 0.71 6.21
C LEU A 22 -13.90 1.51 5.29
N LEU A 23 -13.67 2.76 5.67
CA LEU A 23 -12.73 3.64 4.96
C LEU A 23 -11.44 3.77 5.75
N MET A 24 -10.29 3.58 5.09
CA MET A 24 -8.98 3.67 5.72
C MET A 24 -8.03 4.50 4.84
N ASP A 25 -7.29 5.41 5.45
CA ASP A 25 -6.26 6.20 4.78
C ASP A 25 -4.89 5.79 5.31
N GLU A 26 -4.05 5.27 4.41
CA GLU A 26 -2.70 4.77 4.71
C GLU A 26 -2.64 3.86 5.96
N PRO A 27 -3.49 2.81 6.06
CA PRO A 27 -3.73 2.12 7.33
C PRO A 27 -2.50 1.39 7.88
N PHE A 28 -1.49 1.12 7.06
CA PHE A 28 -0.33 0.32 7.44
C PHE A 28 0.99 1.11 7.47
N SER A 29 0.96 2.42 7.18
CA SER A 29 2.16 3.23 6.94
C SER A 29 3.09 3.36 8.16
N ALA A 30 2.53 3.36 9.39
CA ALA A 30 3.29 3.53 10.63
C ALA A 30 3.60 2.20 11.34
N LEU A 31 3.38 1.05 10.69
CA LEU A 31 3.56 -0.27 11.27
C LEU A 31 4.90 -0.90 10.83
N ASP A 32 5.52 -1.66 11.74
CA ASP A 32 6.63 -2.52 11.38
C ASP A 32 6.17 -3.68 10.46
N PRO A 33 7.08 -4.30 9.68
CA PRO A 33 6.71 -5.28 8.67
C PRO A 33 5.93 -6.48 9.20
N LEU A 34 6.25 -6.97 10.40
CA LEU A 34 5.59 -8.13 10.98
C LEU A 34 4.15 -7.80 11.39
N VAL A 35 3.97 -6.71 12.14
CA VAL A 35 2.65 -6.23 12.57
C VAL A 35 1.78 -5.87 11.36
N ARG A 36 2.38 -5.25 10.35
CA ARG A 36 1.71 -4.94 9.08
C ARG A 36 1.12 -6.19 8.43
N THR A 37 1.92 -7.24 8.27
CA THR A 37 1.47 -8.49 7.66
C THR A 37 0.32 -9.12 8.44
N VAL A 38 0.44 -9.23 9.76
CA VAL A 38 -0.62 -9.77 10.62
C VAL A 38 -1.92 -8.99 10.48
N LEU A 39 -1.84 -7.66 10.45
CA LEU A 39 -3.02 -6.81 10.36
C LEU A 39 -3.67 -6.87 8.97
N GLN A 40 -2.88 -6.94 7.92
CA GLN A 40 -3.37 -7.16 6.55
C GLN A 40 -4.14 -8.46 6.45
N ASP A 41 -3.61 -9.55 7.01
CA ASP A 41 -4.28 -10.86 7.00
C ASP A 41 -5.59 -10.84 7.81
N GLN A 42 -5.62 -10.13 8.94
CA GLN A 42 -6.84 -9.93 9.71
C GLN A 42 -7.91 -9.16 8.94
N ILE A 43 -7.54 -8.10 8.23
CA ILE A 43 -8.45 -7.30 7.40
C ILE A 43 -9.01 -8.14 6.25
N ALA A 44 -8.17 -8.92 5.57
CA ALA A 44 -8.61 -9.82 4.52
C ALA A 44 -9.63 -10.87 5.04
N MET A 45 -9.34 -11.45 6.20
CA MET A 45 -10.24 -12.41 6.84
C MET A 45 -11.59 -11.78 7.23
N ILE A 46 -11.60 -10.55 7.73
CA ILE A 46 -12.81 -9.83 8.09
C ILE A 46 -13.68 -9.54 6.86
N HIS A 47 -13.04 -9.09 5.78
CA HIS A 47 -13.74 -8.90 4.50
C HIS A 47 -14.42 -10.20 4.04
N GLN A 48 -13.70 -11.32 4.06
CA GLN A 48 -14.23 -12.62 3.64
C GLN A 48 -15.35 -13.12 4.55
N LYS A 49 -15.19 -12.96 5.88
CA LYS A 49 -16.13 -13.52 6.87
C LYS A 49 -17.41 -12.72 7.00
N PHE A 50 -17.30 -11.39 6.95
CA PHE A 50 -18.43 -10.49 7.26
C PHE A 50 -18.98 -9.74 6.04
N GLY A 51 -18.34 -9.85 4.88
CA GLY A 51 -18.76 -9.14 3.66
C GLY A 51 -18.63 -7.62 3.76
N THR A 52 -17.82 -7.11 4.70
CA THR A 52 -17.58 -5.67 4.85
C THR A 52 -16.93 -5.12 3.60
N THR A 53 -17.51 -4.07 3.03
CA THR A 53 -16.85 -3.34 1.94
C THR A 53 -15.73 -2.49 2.50
N ILE A 54 -14.50 -2.73 2.05
CA ILE A 54 -13.32 -2.02 2.53
C ILE A 54 -12.75 -1.17 1.40
N VAL A 55 -12.62 0.11 1.65
CA VAL A 55 -11.92 1.06 0.76
C VAL A 55 -10.72 1.61 1.52
N PHE A 56 -9.52 1.40 1.01
CA PHE A 56 -8.33 1.97 1.62
C PHE A 56 -7.47 2.69 0.59
N VAL A 57 -6.81 3.75 1.02
CA VAL A 57 -5.85 4.50 0.23
C VAL A 57 -4.46 4.09 0.67
N THR A 58 -3.61 3.78 -0.28
CA THR A 58 -2.19 3.47 -0.04
C THR A 58 -1.34 3.91 -1.23
N HIS A 59 -0.09 4.25 -0.95
CA HIS A 59 0.95 4.44 -1.97
C HIS A 59 1.78 3.17 -2.20
N ASP A 60 1.52 2.12 -1.42
CA ASP A 60 2.22 0.83 -1.54
C ASP A 60 1.45 -0.12 -2.46
N MET A 61 1.99 -0.34 -3.66
CA MET A 61 1.37 -1.22 -4.65
C MET A 61 1.35 -2.69 -4.25
N GLN A 62 2.25 -3.13 -3.36
CA GLN A 62 2.21 -4.49 -2.83
C GLN A 62 1.02 -4.70 -1.91
N GLU A 63 0.71 -3.72 -1.06
CA GLU A 63 -0.49 -3.73 -0.23
C GLU A 63 -1.75 -3.76 -1.09
N ALA A 64 -1.83 -2.88 -2.08
CA ALA A 64 -2.95 -2.83 -3.00
C ALA A 64 -3.13 -4.15 -3.76
N ALA A 65 -2.06 -4.71 -4.31
CA ALA A 65 -2.11 -5.97 -5.07
C ALA A 65 -2.45 -7.18 -4.18
N LYS A 66 -2.00 -7.17 -2.92
CA LYS A 66 -2.27 -8.26 -1.96
C LYS A 66 -3.72 -8.26 -1.49
N LEU A 67 -4.29 -7.09 -1.20
CA LEU A 67 -5.54 -6.97 -0.45
C LEU A 67 -6.75 -6.61 -1.30
N ALA A 68 -6.56 -5.86 -2.37
CA ALA A 68 -7.67 -5.29 -3.11
C ALA A 68 -8.22 -6.24 -4.17
N CYS A 69 -9.54 -6.38 -4.21
CA CYS A 69 -10.24 -7.01 -5.35
C CYS A 69 -10.21 -6.11 -6.59
N ARG A 70 -10.22 -4.80 -6.39
CA ARG A 70 -10.13 -3.78 -7.44
C ARG A 70 -9.25 -2.63 -6.96
N ILE A 71 -8.46 -2.08 -7.88
CA ILE A 71 -7.57 -0.94 -7.63
C ILE A 71 -8.02 0.24 -8.51
N GLY A 72 -8.13 1.41 -7.91
CA GLY A 72 -8.24 2.68 -8.61
C GLY A 72 -6.90 3.41 -8.56
N VAL A 73 -6.27 3.64 -9.69
CA VAL A 73 -5.00 4.38 -9.76
C VAL A 73 -5.31 5.87 -9.94
N MET A 74 -4.85 6.67 -8.97
CA MET A 74 -4.97 8.13 -8.99
C MET A 74 -3.65 8.77 -9.39
N HIS A 75 -3.70 9.79 -10.24
CA HIS A 75 -2.57 10.61 -10.60
C HIS A 75 -3.02 12.05 -10.87
N ASN A 76 -2.34 13.01 -10.24
CA ASN A 76 -2.66 14.45 -10.37
C ASN A 76 -4.16 14.74 -10.13
N GLY A 77 -4.75 14.15 -9.10
CA GLY A 77 -6.14 14.35 -8.73
C GLY A 77 -7.18 13.70 -9.67
N LYS A 78 -6.74 12.88 -10.63
CA LYS A 78 -7.61 12.20 -11.57
C LYS A 78 -7.52 10.68 -11.43
N LEU A 79 -8.65 10.00 -11.60
CA LEU A 79 -8.68 8.55 -11.71
C LEU A 79 -8.18 8.15 -13.11
N VAL A 80 -7.02 7.50 -13.16
CA VAL A 80 -6.35 7.13 -14.42
C VAL A 80 -6.80 5.77 -14.92
N GLN A 81 -6.94 4.81 -14.03
CA GLN A 81 -7.35 3.46 -14.35
C GLN A 81 -8.03 2.79 -13.16
N ILE A 82 -8.97 1.90 -13.43
CA ILE A 82 -9.61 1.05 -12.43
C ILE A 82 -9.72 -0.38 -12.97
N GLY A 83 -9.44 -1.36 -12.13
CA GLY A 83 -9.53 -2.78 -12.50
C GLY A 83 -9.03 -3.71 -11.42
N THR A 84 -8.98 -5.00 -11.70
CA THR A 84 -8.28 -5.96 -10.83
C THR A 84 -6.77 -5.73 -10.90
N PRO A 85 -6.01 -6.09 -9.85
CA PRO A 85 -4.55 -5.99 -9.88
C PRO A 85 -3.93 -6.62 -11.14
N GLU A 86 -4.38 -7.81 -11.50
CA GLU A 86 -3.88 -8.57 -12.66
C GLU A 86 -4.21 -7.85 -13.99
N ALA A 87 -5.43 -7.32 -14.12
CA ALA A 87 -5.84 -6.63 -15.33
C ALA A 87 -5.03 -5.35 -15.56
N ILE A 88 -4.82 -4.56 -14.49
CA ILE A 88 -4.03 -3.33 -14.57
C ILE A 88 -2.56 -3.62 -14.88
N LYS A 89 -1.99 -4.66 -14.23
CA LYS A 89 -0.62 -5.10 -14.47
C LYS A 89 -0.40 -5.56 -15.91
N LYS A 90 -1.38 -6.31 -16.47
CA LYS A 90 -1.32 -6.86 -17.83
C LYS A 90 -1.48 -5.78 -18.89
N GLN A 91 -2.34 -4.80 -18.64
CA GLN A 91 -2.67 -3.72 -19.58
C GLN A 91 -2.69 -2.37 -18.86
N PRO A 92 -1.52 -1.82 -18.48
CA PRO A 92 -1.44 -0.51 -17.85
C PRO A 92 -1.87 0.58 -18.84
N ALA A 93 -2.67 1.55 -18.37
CA ALA A 93 -3.21 2.62 -19.20
C ALA A 93 -2.13 3.58 -19.73
N ASN A 94 -1.01 3.71 -19.01
CA ASN A 94 0.11 4.57 -19.39
C ASN A 94 1.39 4.16 -18.65
N ASP A 95 2.50 4.83 -18.96
CA ASP A 95 3.82 4.57 -18.37
C ASP A 95 3.85 4.77 -16.86
N TYR A 96 3.07 5.74 -16.34
CA TYR A 96 2.95 5.96 -14.90
C TYR A 96 2.39 4.72 -14.18
N VAL A 97 1.26 4.19 -14.67
CA VAL A 97 0.65 2.98 -14.12
C VAL A 97 1.60 1.79 -14.23
N GLN A 98 2.25 1.62 -15.38
CA GLN A 98 3.24 0.56 -15.59
C GLN A 98 4.39 0.64 -14.57
N SER A 99 4.89 1.84 -14.30
CA SER A 99 5.99 2.05 -13.36
C SER A 99 5.65 1.67 -11.93
N LEU A 100 4.39 1.84 -11.51
CA LEU A 100 3.93 1.46 -10.16
C LEU A 100 4.05 -0.05 -9.94
N PHE A 101 3.63 -0.85 -10.91
CA PHE A 101 3.70 -2.31 -10.82
C PHE A 101 5.12 -2.85 -10.98
N SER A 102 5.94 -2.26 -11.82
CA SER A 102 7.34 -2.65 -11.97
C SER A 102 8.12 -2.50 -10.67
N THR A 103 7.82 -1.49 -9.87
CA THR A 103 8.44 -1.29 -8.56
C THR A 103 7.94 -2.31 -7.53
N ALA A 104 6.66 -2.67 -7.57
CA ALA A 104 6.06 -3.63 -6.65
C ALA A 104 6.59 -5.07 -6.83
N ASP A 105 6.93 -5.45 -8.07
CA ASP A 105 7.44 -6.79 -8.39
C ASP A 105 8.96 -6.93 -8.17
N ALA A 106 9.67 -5.83 -7.95
CA ALA A 106 11.12 -5.87 -7.74
C ALA A 106 11.45 -6.54 -6.40
N PRO A 107 12.51 -7.36 -6.32
CA PRO A 107 13.07 -7.80 -5.05
C PRO A 107 13.38 -6.61 -4.14
N ASP A 108 13.35 -6.82 -2.82
CA ASP A 108 13.54 -5.71 -1.86
C ASP A 108 14.80 -4.89 -2.13
N ALA A 109 15.91 -5.55 -2.46
CA ALA A 109 17.16 -4.87 -2.84
C ALA A 109 16.96 -3.98 -4.08
N GLN A 110 16.24 -4.46 -5.08
CA GLN A 110 15.99 -3.70 -6.31
C GLN A 110 15.03 -2.52 -6.05
N ARG A 111 14.06 -2.69 -5.14
CA ARG A 111 13.19 -1.59 -4.70
C ARG A 111 13.99 -0.48 -4.02
N ILE A 112 14.89 -0.84 -3.12
CA ILE A 112 15.79 0.11 -2.45
C ILE A 112 16.66 0.85 -3.47
N ILE A 113 17.26 0.14 -4.42
CA ILE A 113 18.05 0.73 -5.50
C ILE A 113 17.21 1.70 -6.34
N ASN A 114 16.00 1.30 -6.75
CA ASN A 114 15.10 2.14 -7.54
C ASN A 114 14.67 3.41 -6.79
N GLN A 115 14.39 3.28 -5.49
CA GLN A 115 14.10 4.44 -4.63
C GLN A 115 15.32 5.37 -4.53
N PHE A 116 16.52 4.80 -4.32
CA PHE A 116 17.76 5.58 -4.25
C PHE A 116 18.02 6.36 -5.55
N LEU A 117 17.82 5.73 -6.71
CA LEU A 117 18.03 6.38 -8.00
C LEU A 117 17.04 7.51 -8.31
N ARG A 118 15.89 7.53 -7.64
CA ARG A 118 14.89 8.61 -7.75
C ARG A 118 15.21 9.83 -6.87
N LEU A 119 16.13 9.69 -5.93
CA LEU A 119 16.59 10.81 -5.12
C LEU A 119 17.45 11.77 -5.96
N ASP A 120 17.41 13.04 -5.62
CA ASP A 120 18.37 13.98 -6.13
C ASP A 120 19.80 13.67 -5.58
N LYS A 121 20.82 14.34 -6.10
CA LYS A 121 22.19 14.11 -5.67
C LYS A 121 22.39 14.27 -4.17
N GLN A 122 21.70 15.24 -3.55
CA GLN A 122 21.81 15.51 -2.13
C GLN A 122 21.18 14.38 -1.29
N GLY A 123 20.01 13.88 -1.71
CA GLY A 123 19.35 12.74 -1.08
C GLY A 123 20.18 11.46 -1.21
N GLN A 124 20.78 11.19 -2.37
CA GLN A 124 21.66 10.05 -2.58
C GLN A 124 22.91 10.10 -1.68
N GLU A 125 23.54 11.27 -1.53
CA GLU A 125 24.69 11.44 -0.62
C GLU A 125 24.29 11.26 0.85
N ALA A 126 23.09 11.73 1.25
CA ALA A 126 22.59 11.53 2.61
C ALA A 126 22.40 10.03 2.92
N VAL A 127 21.83 9.25 2.00
CA VAL A 127 21.66 7.79 2.16
C VAL A 127 23.02 7.08 2.23
N LYS A 128 23.98 7.42 1.36
CA LYS A 128 25.34 6.85 1.39
C LYS A 128 26.02 7.07 2.75
N ARG A 129 25.89 8.28 3.32
CA ARG A 129 26.47 8.58 4.64
C ARG A 129 25.82 7.81 5.77
N ALA A 130 24.50 7.53 5.67
CA ALA A 130 23.77 6.80 6.71
C ALA A 130 24.06 5.29 6.69
N VAL A 131 24.43 4.71 5.51
CA VAL A 131 24.63 3.26 5.33
C VAL A 131 26.11 2.87 5.44
N LEU A 132 27.04 3.75 5.14
CA LEU A 132 28.49 3.55 5.25
C LEU A 132 29.05 4.12 6.55
#